data_878f56576496b61e8e991053ed297842
#
_entry.id   878f56576496b61e8e991053ed297842
#
_cell.length_a   1.000
_cell.length_b   1.000
_cell.length_c   1.000
_cell.angle_alpha   90.00
_cell.angle_beta   90.00
_cell.angle_gamma   90.00
#
_symmetry.space_group_name_H-M   'P 1'
#
loop_
_entity.id
_entity.type
_entity.pdbx_description
1 polymer ?
#
loop_
_entity_poly.entity_id
_entity_poly.type
_entity_poly.pdbx_seq_one_letter_code
_entity_poly.pdbx_strand_id
1 'polypeptide(L)'
;MKRYLQFWLVNLSVSLILIAGMALTWISKGIGLFLLALSLGLGGYWLFCLWKWEVAFETLHQPLLTSSEYFLEKGQEDLKSLAQYVSGLKTKVSQQDQQYKDLAETMEVLLSHLTMGTFLISAQGQMLLSSRSLPHYFPDVDGDISSLDDLKRMDIRNLVHQAFDQKTRLKQEVSGFHEGDLILEVTAVPVFSPTQSVEAVLVLLYDLTTIRTYEKLNLAFVSNASHELRTPVTSIKGFAETIKGMSAEEEALKDDFLDIIYKESLRLEHIVEHLLTLSKAQQMPIQWTTLSLAEFVQDLTQSLQPQLKKKDLQLKVQVPDDVTLVSDSQLLSQILLNLLSNAIRYTEQGGKIEVKTQKVNEGIKISVSDTGIGISQLEQDRIFERFYRVNKGRSRQTGGTGLGLAIVKELSQLLGGQVTVTSQLGRGSCFTIFLPNQSFAQD
;
A
#
# COMPACT_ATOMS: atom_id res chain seq x y z
N MET A 1 48.72 11.14 22.54
CA MET A 1 48.88 10.83 21.09
C MET A 1 48.24 9.51 20.69
N LYS A 2 48.44 8.37 21.41
CA LYS A 2 47.76 7.08 21.11
C LYS A 2 46.22 7.14 21.17
N ARG A 3 45.60 7.84 22.14
CA ARG A 3 44.14 7.98 22.28
C ARG A 3 43.52 8.84 21.19
N TYR A 4 44.19 9.88 20.68
CA TYR A 4 43.74 10.67 19.54
C TYR A 4 43.73 9.86 18.24
N LEU A 5 44.70 8.96 18.10
CA LEU A 5 44.75 8.05 16.92
C LEU A 5 43.63 7.03 16.95
N GLN A 6 43.27 6.51 18.12
CA GLN A 6 42.13 5.58 18.27
C GLN A 6 40.78 6.26 18.00
N PHE A 7 40.59 7.50 18.47
CA PHE A 7 39.43 8.32 18.17
C PHE A 7 39.30 8.63 16.67
N TRP A 8 40.43 8.93 16.00
CA TRP A 8 40.45 9.14 14.56
C TRP A 8 40.16 7.85 13.77
N LEU A 9 40.67 6.72 14.20
CA LEU A 9 40.43 5.41 13.58
C LEU A 9 38.95 4.97 13.75
N VAL A 10 38.34 5.24 14.89
CA VAL A 10 36.91 4.96 15.11
C VAL A 10 36.05 5.84 14.24
N ASN A 11 36.33 7.14 14.14
CA ASN A 11 35.59 8.04 13.24
C ASN A 11 35.80 7.69 11.77
N LEU A 12 37.00 7.24 11.36
CA LEU A 12 37.26 6.80 9.99
C LEU A 12 36.53 5.50 9.67
N SER A 13 36.45 4.56 10.63
CA SER A 13 35.69 3.31 10.44
C SER A 13 34.18 3.55 10.38
N VAL A 14 33.66 4.47 11.19
CA VAL A 14 32.25 4.90 11.15
C VAL A 14 31.92 5.58 9.82
N SER A 15 32.82 6.45 9.33
CA SER A 15 32.64 7.10 8.02
C SER A 15 32.70 6.12 6.86
N LEU A 16 33.55 5.10 6.93
CA LEU A 16 33.65 4.02 5.92
C LEU A 16 32.40 3.13 5.91
N ILE A 17 31.84 2.84 7.07
CA ILE A 17 30.57 2.08 7.20
C ILE A 17 29.40 2.91 6.63
N LEU A 18 29.39 4.23 6.84
CA LEU A 18 28.41 5.15 6.25
C LEU A 18 28.48 5.16 4.72
N ILE A 19 29.70 5.22 4.16
CA ILE A 19 29.90 5.21 2.71
C ILE A 19 29.51 3.84 2.10
N ALA A 20 29.88 2.75 2.76
CA ALA A 20 29.48 1.40 2.35
C ALA A 20 27.95 1.20 2.46
N GLY A 21 27.32 1.75 3.48
CA GLY A 21 25.85 1.76 3.64
C GLY A 21 25.15 2.56 2.54
N MET A 22 25.70 3.73 2.16
CA MET A 22 25.19 4.52 1.04
C MET A 22 25.27 3.77 -0.31
N ALA A 23 26.30 3.00 -0.53
CA ALA A 23 26.46 2.20 -1.75
C ALA A 23 25.45 1.03 -1.83
N LEU A 24 25.12 0.41 -0.70
CA LEU A 24 24.11 -0.65 -0.61
C LEU A 24 22.66 -0.14 -0.70
N THR A 25 22.41 1.11 -0.33
CA THR A 25 21.06 1.72 -0.33
C THR A 25 20.59 2.20 -1.70
N TRP A 26 21.45 2.25 -2.69
CA TRP A 26 21.06 2.48 -4.08
C TRP A 26 20.22 1.32 -4.66
N ILE A 27 20.27 0.16 -4.01
CA ILE A 27 19.58 -1.08 -4.44
C ILE A 27 18.24 -1.30 -3.71
N SER A 28 18.02 -0.69 -2.52
CA SER A 28 16.74 -0.81 -1.78
C SER A 28 16.34 0.51 -1.13
N LYS A 29 15.42 1.22 -1.79
CA LYS A 29 14.94 2.56 -1.44
C LYS A 29 14.54 2.74 0.05
N GLY A 30 15.22 3.63 0.74
CA GLY A 30 14.74 4.32 1.95
C GLY A 30 14.89 3.61 3.31
N ILE A 31 14.59 2.32 3.42
CA ILE A 31 14.55 1.59 4.70
C ILE A 31 15.97 1.33 5.25
N GLY A 32 16.92 1.03 4.37
CA GLY A 32 18.30 0.80 4.77
C GLY A 32 18.97 2.03 5.38
N LEU A 33 18.66 3.22 4.86
CA LEU A 33 19.20 4.50 5.36
C LEU A 33 18.68 4.83 6.76
N PHE A 34 17.41 4.56 7.02
CA PHE A 34 16.79 4.80 8.31
C PHE A 34 17.34 3.85 9.39
N LEU A 35 17.43 2.57 9.09
CA LEU A 35 17.98 1.57 10.01
C LEU A 35 19.47 1.82 10.28
N LEU A 36 20.22 2.25 9.27
CA LEU A 36 21.61 2.64 9.42
C LEU A 36 21.75 3.92 10.26
N ALA A 37 20.90 4.93 10.05
CA ALA A 37 20.88 6.15 10.85
C ALA A 37 20.49 5.86 12.31
N LEU A 38 19.52 4.97 12.54
CA LEU A 38 19.10 4.57 13.89
C LEU A 38 20.21 3.77 14.60
N SER A 39 20.83 2.81 13.91
CA SER A 39 21.94 2.01 14.49
C SER A 39 23.18 2.85 14.77
N LEU A 40 23.48 3.83 13.90
CA LEU A 40 24.57 4.77 14.10
C LEU A 40 24.25 5.81 15.19
N GLY A 41 22.99 6.25 15.28
CA GLY A 41 22.51 7.13 16.34
C GLY A 41 22.62 6.46 17.72
N LEU A 42 22.13 5.22 17.82
CA LEU A 42 22.22 4.43 19.06
C LEU A 42 23.66 4.03 19.41
N GLY A 43 24.45 3.61 18.43
CA GLY A 43 25.88 3.30 18.62
C GLY A 43 26.70 4.54 18.97
N GLY A 44 26.45 5.66 18.33
CA GLY A 44 27.07 6.95 18.63
C GLY A 44 26.70 7.47 20.01
N TYR A 45 25.43 7.36 20.39
CA TYR A 45 24.92 7.68 21.71
C TYR A 45 25.61 6.86 22.81
N TRP A 46 25.73 5.56 22.59
CA TRP A 46 26.34 4.65 23.55
C TRP A 46 27.86 4.91 23.70
N LEU A 47 28.57 5.14 22.59
CA LEU A 47 29.98 5.54 22.61
C LEU A 47 30.16 6.92 23.28
N PHE A 48 29.22 7.84 23.07
CA PHE A 48 29.23 9.13 23.75
C PHE A 48 28.97 9.00 25.27
N CYS A 49 28.06 8.11 25.67
CA CYS A 49 27.81 7.84 27.08
C CYS A 49 29.03 7.22 27.75
N LEU A 50 29.69 6.23 27.11
CA LEU A 50 30.91 5.62 27.63
C LEU A 50 32.05 6.62 27.71
N TRP A 51 32.27 7.42 26.67
CA TRP A 51 33.29 8.45 26.66
C TRP A 51 33.07 9.51 27.77
N LYS A 52 31.81 9.93 27.95
CA LYS A 52 31.45 10.84 29.04
C LYS A 52 31.63 10.23 30.43
N TRP A 53 31.30 8.95 30.57
CA TRP A 53 31.50 8.22 31.81
C TRP A 53 33.00 8.10 32.16
N GLU A 54 33.83 7.79 31.16
CA GLU A 54 35.28 7.67 31.31
C GLU A 54 35.91 9.06 31.65
N VAL A 55 35.44 10.12 30.97
CA VAL A 55 35.90 11.50 31.26
C VAL A 55 35.41 11.96 32.64
N ALA A 56 34.16 11.65 33.04
CA ALA A 56 33.64 11.97 34.36
C ALA A 56 34.36 11.17 35.45
N PHE A 57 34.70 9.91 35.19
CA PHE A 57 35.45 9.06 36.13
C PHE A 57 36.90 9.53 36.29
N GLU A 58 37.60 9.90 35.19
CA GLU A 58 38.95 10.49 35.25
C GLU A 58 38.95 11.86 35.95
N THR A 59 37.95 12.72 35.71
CA THR A 59 37.82 14.04 36.35
C THR A 59 37.41 13.92 37.84
N LEU A 60 36.75 12.85 38.26
CA LEU A 60 36.42 12.58 39.67
C LEU A 60 37.56 11.89 40.42
N HIS A 61 38.29 10.99 39.76
CA HIS A 61 39.31 10.20 40.45
C HIS A 61 40.65 10.95 40.65
N GLN A 62 41.08 11.75 39.64
CA GLN A 62 42.32 12.51 39.76
C GLN A 62 42.28 13.61 40.83
N PRO A 63 41.22 14.42 40.98
CA PRO A 63 41.18 15.46 42.01
C PRO A 63 41.00 14.88 43.40
N LEU A 64 40.34 13.69 43.56
CA LEU A 64 40.20 13.04 44.87
C LEU A 64 41.54 12.48 45.42
N LEU A 65 42.39 12.00 44.52
CA LEU A 65 43.73 11.50 44.92
C LEU A 65 44.69 12.64 45.20
N THR A 66 44.66 13.73 44.40
CA THR A 66 45.50 14.92 44.65
C THR A 66 45.01 15.73 45.86
N SER A 67 43.70 15.74 46.13
CA SER A 67 43.18 16.46 47.31
C SER A 67 43.54 15.78 48.63
N SER A 68 43.69 14.45 48.66
CA SER A 68 44.07 13.74 49.90
C SER A 68 45.51 14.07 50.38
N GLU A 69 46.43 14.37 49.48
CA GLU A 69 47.77 14.81 49.84
C GLU A 69 47.83 16.29 50.25
N TYR A 70 46.92 17.11 49.70
CA TYR A 70 46.86 18.57 49.96
C TYR A 70 46.18 18.90 51.31
N PHE A 71 45.31 18.00 51.81
CA PHE A 71 44.53 18.19 53.04
C PHE A 71 45.35 18.16 54.31
N LEU A 72 46.55 17.65 54.26
CA LEU A 72 47.41 17.55 55.45
C LEU A 72 48.16 18.85 55.80
N GLU A 73 48.19 19.85 54.92
CA GLU A 73 49.05 21.03 55.17
C GLU A 73 48.38 22.40 55.33
N LYS A 74 47.07 22.62 55.00
CA LYS A 74 46.42 23.95 55.12
C LYS A 74 44.96 23.91 55.54
N GLY A 75 44.70 24.07 56.81
CA GLY A 75 43.40 23.83 57.42
C GLY A 75 42.45 25.01 57.58
N GLN A 76 42.09 25.85 56.67
CA GLN A 76 40.86 26.67 56.70
C GLN A 76 40.48 27.34 55.33
N GLU A 77 41.43 27.65 54.45
CA GLU A 77 41.13 28.14 53.13
C GLU A 77 40.63 27.01 52.19
N ASP A 78 40.99 25.79 52.48
CA ASP A 78 40.71 24.62 51.68
C ASP A 78 39.24 24.13 51.76
N LEU A 79 38.55 24.40 52.87
CA LEU A 79 37.12 24.08 52.99
C LEU A 79 36.21 24.88 52.05
N LYS A 80 36.57 26.14 51.77
CA LYS A 80 35.85 26.99 50.79
C LYS A 80 36.08 26.53 49.37
N SER A 81 37.31 26.15 49.04
CA SER A 81 37.64 25.63 47.71
C SER A 81 36.99 24.27 47.45
N LEU A 82 36.90 23.41 48.45
CA LEU A 82 36.20 22.13 48.39
C LEU A 82 34.69 22.30 48.20
N ALA A 83 34.08 23.25 48.94
CA ALA A 83 32.68 23.57 48.82
C ALA A 83 32.34 24.11 47.41
N GLN A 84 33.21 24.96 46.85
CA GLN A 84 33.10 25.45 45.46
C GLN A 84 33.27 24.31 44.45
N TYR A 85 34.21 23.40 44.67
CA TYR A 85 34.44 22.26 43.79
C TYR A 85 33.26 21.27 43.84
N VAL A 86 32.73 20.95 45.02
CA VAL A 86 31.53 20.08 45.20
C VAL A 86 30.29 20.71 44.58
N SER A 87 30.13 22.05 44.73
CA SER A 87 29.03 22.76 44.06
C SER A 87 29.17 22.77 42.55
N GLY A 88 30.39 22.91 42.02
CA GLY A 88 30.67 22.79 40.58
C GLY A 88 30.43 21.40 40.02
N LEU A 89 30.78 20.35 40.79
CA LEU A 89 30.45 18.95 40.43
C LEU A 89 28.93 18.70 40.43
N LYS A 90 28.23 19.20 41.44
CA LYS A 90 26.77 19.08 41.54
C LYS A 90 26.07 19.75 40.34
N THR A 91 26.58 20.94 39.94
CA THR A 91 26.07 21.65 38.75
C THR A 91 26.36 20.86 37.47
N LYS A 92 27.55 20.27 37.32
CA LYS A 92 27.89 19.44 36.15
C LYS A 92 27.04 18.18 36.06
N VAL A 93 26.81 17.47 37.20
CA VAL A 93 25.94 16.30 37.24
C VAL A 93 24.50 16.69 36.89
N SER A 94 23.99 17.80 37.46
CA SER A 94 22.66 18.30 37.13
C SER A 94 22.50 18.70 35.65
N GLN A 95 23.54 19.32 35.06
CA GLN A 95 23.55 19.63 33.63
C GLN A 95 23.59 18.38 32.74
N GLN A 96 24.32 17.34 33.17
CA GLN A 96 24.33 16.06 32.48
C GLN A 96 22.96 15.37 32.54
N ASP A 97 22.36 15.33 33.72
CA ASP A 97 21.00 14.75 33.87
C ASP A 97 19.98 15.48 33.01
N GLN A 98 20.11 16.81 32.90
CA GLN A 98 19.22 17.57 32.02
C GLN A 98 19.47 17.24 30.54
N GLN A 99 20.72 17.14 30.09
CA GLN A 99 21.04 16.74 28.71
C GLN A 99 20.55 15.34 28.38
N TYR A 100 20.58 14.41 29.33
CA TYR A 100 20.00 13.07 29.13
C TYR A 100 18.49 13.12 28.98
N LYS A 101 17.81 13.94 29.79
CA LYS A 101 16.36 14.14 29.67
C LYS A 101 15.98 14.76 28.33
N ASP A 102 16.66 15.82 27.93
CA ASP A 102 16.42 16.50 26.67
C ASP A 102 16.65 15.56 25.46
N LEU A 103 17.67 14.70 25.54
CA LEU A 103 17.94 13.70 24.50
C LEU A 103 16.88 12.60 24.49
N ALA A 104 16.42 12.12 25.65
CA ALA A 104 15.36 11.13 25.75
C ALA A 104 14.03 11.69 25.19
N GLU A 105 13.69 12.95 25.52
CA GLU A 105 12.52 13.64 24.95
C GLU A 105 12.63 13.80 23.42
N THR A 106 13.81 14.16 22.92
CA THR A 106 14.06 14.25 21.47
C THR A 106 13.89 12.91 20.77
N MET A 107 14.41 11.84 21.37
CA MET A 107 14.23 10.46 20.87
C MET A 107 12.76 10.05 20.90
N GLU A 108 12.03 10.36 21.96
CA GLU A 108 10.59 10.07 22.05
C GLU A 108 9.80 10.81 20.96
N VAL A 109 10.12 12.07 20.70
CA VAL A 109 9.51 12.84 19.61
C VAL A 109 9.82 12.21 18.25
N LEU A 110 11.06 11.83 17.99
CA LEU A 110 11.43 11.16 16.74
C LEU A 110 10.67 9.83 16.57
N LEU A 111 10.61 9.01 17.62
CA LEU A 111 9.88 7.73 17.60
C LEU A 111 8.37 7.93 17.43
N SER A 112 7.79 9.02 17.95
CA SER A 112 6.36 9.30 17.84
C SER A 112 5.91 9.69 16.43
N HIS A 113 6.82 10.22 15.62
CA HIS A 113 6.56 10.56 14.21
C HIS A 113 6.82 9.40 13.24
N LEU A 114 7.36 8.28 13.72
CA LEU A 114 7.48 7.09 12.91
C LEU A 114 6.13 6.39 12.81
N THR A 115 5.70 6.13 11.59
CA THR A 115 4.48 5.36 11.29
C THR A 115 4.64 3.86 11.55
N MET A 116 5.85 3.42 11.93
CA MET A 116 6.15 2.02 12.25
C MET A 116 6.14 1.78 13.76
N GLY A 117 5.65 0.62 14.17
CA GLY A 117 5.75 0.16 15.55
C GLY A 117 7.21 -0.15 15.90
N THR A 118 7.68 0.42 17.00
CA THR A 118 9.06 0.20 17.45
C THR A 118 9.08 -0.01 18.95
N PHE A 119 9.82 -1.00 19.41
CA PHE A 119 10.03 -1.21 20.84
C PHE A 119 11.39 -1.86 21.12
N LEU A 120 11.93 -1.62 22.31
CA LEU A 120 13.19 -2.15 22.80
C LEU A 120 12.91 -3.05 24.00
N ILE A 121 13.38 -4.29 23.94
CA ILE A 121 13.18 -5.30 24.98
C ILE A 121 14.52 -5.64 25.63
N SER A 122 14.56 -5.62 26.99
CA SER A 122 15.72 -6.06 27.75
C SER A 122 15.87 -7.58 27.74
N ALA A 123 17.04 -8.10 28.15
CA ALA A 123 17.27 -9.54 28.33
C ALA A 123 16.31 -10.20 29.32
N GLN A 124 15.67 -9.43 30.20
CA GLN A 124 14.66 -9.91 31.17
C GLN A 124 13.23 -9.85 30.61
N GLY A 125 13.04 -9.47 29.35
CA GLY A 125 11.73 -9.36 28.72
C GLY A 125 10.94 -8.08 29.06
N GLN A 126 11.56 -7.11 29.73
CA GLN A 126 10.94 -5.82 30.06
C GLN A 126 11.05 -4.87 28.87
N MET A 127 10.01 -4.08 28.64
CA MET A 127 10.00 -3.06 27.61
C MET A 127 10.72 -1.82 28.11
N LEU A 128 11.87 -1.51 27.49
CA LEU A 128 12.70 -0.34 27.83
C LEU A 128 12.21 0.92 27.12
N LEU A 129 11.68 0.77 25.92
CA LEU A 129 11.22 1.86 25.07
C LEU A 129 10.12 1.33 24.14
N SER A 130 9.11 2.16 23.85
CA SER A 130 8.09 1.84 22.85
C SER A 130 7.64 3.09 22.09
N SER A 131 7.29 2.94 20.82
CA SER A 131 6.69 4.02 20.04
C SER A 131 5.21 4.18 20.39
N ARG A 132 4.68 5.39 20.25
CA ARG A 132 3.24 5.68 20.43
C ARG A 132 2.35 4.94 19.44
N SER A 133 2.89 4.51 18.32
CA SER A 133 2.17 3.71 17.30
C SER A 133 2.03 2.24 17.69
N LEU A 134 2.75 1.74 18.70
CA LEU A 134 2.74 0.33 19.09
C LEU A 134 1.35 -0.24 19.39
N PRO A 135 0.45 0.43 20.13
CA PRO A 135 -0.91 -0.09 20.40
C PRO A 135 -1.75 -0.28 19.13
N HIS A 136 -1.48 0.47 18.06
CA HIS A 136 -2.18 0.30 16.78
C HIS A 136 -1.94 -1.09 16.17
N TYR A 137 -0.79 -1.69 16.42
CA TYR A 137 -0.44 -3.02 15.92
C TYR A 137 -0.91 -4.17 16.83
N PHE A 138 -1.38 -3.84 18.04
CA PHE A 138 -1.84 -4.82 19.05
C PHE A 138 -3.15 -4.36 19.70
N PRO A 139 -4.24 -4.27 18.93
CA PRO A 139 -5.53 -3.76 19.44
C PRO A 139 -6.14 -4.67 20.52
N ASP A 140 -5.74 -5.95 20.55
CA ASP A 140 -6.25 -6.93 21.53
C ASP A 140 -5.56 -6.84 22.92
N VAL A 141 -4.67 -5.87 23.10
CA VAL A 141 -3.96 -5.67 24.38
C VAL A 141 -4.62 -4.53 25.14
N ASP A 142 -5.37 -4.88 26.17
CA ASP A 142 -5.96 -3.90 27.09
C ASP A 142 -4.90 -3.40 28.08
N GLY A 143 -4.53 -2.13 27.99
CA GLY A 143 -3.60 -1.46 28.90
C GLY A 143 -2.20 -1.18 28.33
N ASP A 144 -1.30 -0.72 29.20
CA ASP A 144 0.08 -0.41 28.83
C ASP A 144 0.89 -1.68 28.58
N ILE A 145 1.55 -1.74 27.43
CA ILE A 145 2.45 -2.82 27.07
C ILE A 145 3.78 -2.59 27.78
N SER A 146 4.03 -3.33 28.84
CA SER A 146 5.23 -3.18 29.70
C SER A 146 6.25 -4.32 29.52
N SER A 147 5.83 -5.42 28.95
CA SER A 147 6.66 -6.61 28.74
C SER A 147 6.39 -7.28 27.39
N LEU A 148 7.31 -8.15 26.98
CA LEU A 148 7.16 -8.97 25.76
C LEU A 148 5.95 -9.93 25.88
N ASP A 149 5.61 -10.34 27.10
CA ASP A 149 4.49 -11.25 27.36
C ASP A 149 3.13 -10.60 27.15
N ASP A 150 3.04 -9.28 27.37
CA ASP A 150 1.81 -8.52 27.18
C ASP A 150 1.35 -8.49 25.71
N LEU A 151 2.28 -8.66 24.77
CA LEU A 151 1.96 -8.66 23.32
C LEU A 151 1.09 -9.84 22.89
N LYS A 152 0.97 -10.91 23.71
CA LYS A 152 0.17 -12.13 23.45
C LYS A 152 0.46 -12.79 22.08
N ARG A 153 1.63 -12.53 21.47
CA ARG A 153 2.03 -13.00 20.14
C ARG A 153 3.27 -13.89 20.26
N MET A 154 3.04 -15.21 20.12
CA MET A 154 4.10 -16.23 20.24
C MET A 154 5.14 -16.13 19.12
N ASP A 155 4.74 -15.75 17.92
CA ASP A 155 5.60 -15.56 16.76
C ASP A 155 6.64 -14.45 16.99
N ILE A 156 6.19 -13.27 17.46
CA ILE A 156 7.06 -12.14 17.79
C ILE A 156 7.96 -12.49 18.98
N ARG A 157 7.41 -13.14 20.01
CA ARG A 157 8.17 -13.58 21.17
C ARG A 157 9.31 -14.53 20.77
N ASN A 158 9.00 -15.54 19.96
CA ASN A 158 9.99 -16.49 19.47
C ASN A 158 11.09 -15.82 18.66
N LEU A 159 10.73 -14.85 17.79
CA LEU A 159 11.69 -14.10 17.00
C LEU A 159 12.64 -13.29 17.89
N VAL A 160 12.12 -12.65 18.93
CA VAL A 160 12.92 -11.88 19.91
C VAL A 160 13.88 -12.81 20.66
N HIS A 161 13.37 -13.96 21.16
CA HIS A 161 14.24 -14.95 21.84
C HIS A 161 15.34 -15.48 20.91
N GLN A 162 14.99 -15.82 19.67
CA GLN A 162 15.98 -16.24 18.69
C GLN A 162 17.04 -15.16 18.40
N ALA A 163 16.64 -13.88 18.39
CA ALA A 163 17.58 -12.78 18.19
C ALA A 163 18.56 -12.62 19.37
N PHE A 164 18.11 -12.89 20.61
CA PHE A 164 18.97 -12.95 21.79
C PHE A 164 19.96 -14.11 21.69
N ASP A 165 19.49 -15.31 21.31
CA ASP A 165 20.30 -16.54 21.27
C ASP A 165 21.31 -16.53 20.15
N GLN A 166 20.85 -16.19 18.92
CA GLN A 166 21.68 -16.22 17.73
C GLN A 166 22.58 -14.99 17.57
N LYS A 167 22.30 -13.93 18.32
CA LYS A 167 23.03 -12.64 18.28
C LYS A 167 23.10 -12.03 16.87
N THR A 168 22.08 -12.28 16.06
CA THR A 168 21.97 -11.82 14.69
C THR A 168 20.64 -11.11 14.46
N ARG A 169 20.63 -10.20 13.46
CA ARG A 169 19.39 -9.60 13.00
C ARG A 169 18.50 -10.67 12.36
N LEU A 170 17.27 -10.76 12.84
CA LEU A 170 16.26 -11.65 12.30
C LEU A 170 15.10 -10.86 11.73
N LYS A 171 14.46 -11.42 10.71
CA LYS A 171 13.33 -10.80 10.03
C LYS A 171 12.30 -11.87 9.68
N GLN A 172 11.04 -11.60 9.98
CA GLN A 172 9.94 -12.52 9.72
C GLN A 172 8.66 -11.75 9.37
N GLU A 173 7.88 -12.29 8.43
CA GLU A 173 6.50 -11.83 8.22
C GLU A 173 5.55 -12.54 9.18
N VAL A 174 4.67 -11.76 9.78
CA VAL A 174 3.67 -12.22 10.74
C VAL A 174 2.29 -11.75 10.27
N SER A 175 1.32 -12.66 10.27
CA SER A 175 -0.05 -12.40 9.87
C SER A 175 -1.03 -12.97 10.92
N GLY A 176 -2.35 -12.80 10.70
CA GLY A 176 -3.37 -13.37 11.60
C GLY A 176 -3.69 -12.48 12.80
N PHE A 177 -3.79 -11.19 12.61
CA PHE A 177 -4.35 -10.24 13.55
C PHE A 177 -5.89 -10.23 13.42
N HIS A 178 -6.63 -10.22 14.53
CA HIS A 178 -8.07 -10.52 14.59
C HIS A 178 -8.99 -9.56 13.83
N GLU A 179 -8.59 -8.31 13.58
CA GLU A 179 -9.38 -7.35 12.82
C GLU A 179 -8.63 -6.92 11.54
N GLY A 180 -8.85 -7.68 10.48
CA GLY A 180 -8.29 -7.43 9.17
C GLY A 180 -7.02 -8.25 8.89
N ASP A 181 -6.74 -8.42 7.60
CA ASP A 181 -5.57 -9.15 7.09
C ASP A 181 -4.25 -8.38 7.31
N LEU A 182 -4.02 -7.87 8.53
CA LEU A 182 -2.79 -7.15 8.86
C LEU A 182 -1.59 -8.08 8.67
N ILE A 183 -0.66 -7.67 7.84
CA ILE A 183 0.59 -8.38 7.56
C ILE A 183 1.73 -7.48 8.00
N LEU A 184 2.44 -7.90 9.05
CA LEU A 184 3.59 -7.17 9.59
C LEU A 184 4.90 -7.83 9.20
N GLU A 185 5.85 -7.02 8.81
CA GLU A 185 7.24 -7.39 8.77
C GLU A 185 7.87 -7.03 10.12
N VAL A 186 8.26 -8.06 10.86
CA VAL A 186 8.91 -7.91 12.16
C VAL A 186 10.40 -8.10 12.00
N THR A 187 11.17 -7.09 12.38
CA THR A 187 12.64 -7.17 12.39
C THR A 187 13.13 -7.04 13.82
N ALA A 188 13.84 -8.05 14.31
CA ALA A 188 14.50 -8.07 15.62
C ALA A 188 16.01 -7.85 15.46
N VAL A 189 16.53 -6.80 16.06
CA VAL A 189 17.94 -6.40 15.96
C VAL A 189 18.57 -6.43 17.37
N PRO A 190 19.56 -7.32 17.63
CA PRO A 190 20.23 -7.35 18.91
C PRO A 190 21.11 -6.13 19.10
N VAL A 191 21.02 -5.55 20.30
CA VAL A 191 21.83 -4.41 20.77
C VAL A 191 22.89 -4.96 21.72
N PHE A 192 24.15 -4.71 21.40
CA PHE A 192 25.28 -5.28 22.12
C PHE A 192 25.83 -4.30 23.16
N SER A 193 26.15 -4.83 24.34
CA SER A 193 26.94 -4.18 25.35
C SER A 193 28.42 -4.07 24.90
N PRO A 194 29.24 -3.21 25.53
CA PRO A 194 30.69 -3.15 25.29
C PRO A 194 31.40 -4.48 25.50
N THR A 195 30.80 -5.37 26.31
CA THR A 195 31.30 -6.72 26.59
C THR A 195 30.89 -7.75 25.56
N GLN A 196 30.32 -7.33 24.42
CA GLN A 196 29.78 -8.20 23.35
C GLN A 196 28.65 -9.14 23.80
N SER A 197 28.01 -8.91 24.94
CA SER A 197 26.77 -9.56 25.34
C SER A 197 25.57 -8.79 24.75
N VAL A 198 24.49 -9.49 24.39
CA VAL A 198 23.25 -8.82 23.96
C VAL A 198 22.57 -8.25 25.20
N GLU A 199 22.42 -6.94 25.25
CA GLU A 199 21.80 -6.21 26.36
C GLU A 199 20.29 -6.04 26.14
N ALA A 200 19.90 -5.80 24.91
CA ALA A 200 18.52 -5.62 24.50
C ALA A 200 18.29 -6.07 23.05
N VAL A 201 17.05 -6.21 22.64
CA VAL A 201 16.65 -6.41 21.25
C VAL A 201 15.71 -5.27 20.83
N LEU A 202 16.09 -4.55 19.76
CA LEU A 202 15.24 -3.58 19.11
C LEU A 202 14.31 -4.31 18.13
N VAL A 203 13.00 -4.13 18.28
CA VAL A 203 11.99 -4.70 17.39
C VAL A 203 11.35 -3.59 16.59
N LEU A 204 11.27 -3.80 15.28
CA LEU A 204 10.66 -2.91 14.31
C LEU A 204 9.49 -3.64 13.64
N LEU A 205 8.32 -3.01 13.63
CA LEU A 205 7.09 -3.51 13.01
C LEU A 205 6.77 -2.62 11.81
N TYR A 206 6.78 -3.19 10.64
CA TYR A 206 6.43 -2.50 9.40
C TYR A 206 5.17 -3.13 8.79
N ASP A 207 4.15 -2.31 8.52
CA ASP A 207 2.92 -2.76 7.90
C ASP A 207 3.12 -3.00 6.40
N LEU A 208 3.04 -4.26 6.00
CA LEU A 208 3.11 -4.71 4.61
C LEU A 208 1.74 -4.96 3.99
N THR A 209 0.64 -4.75 4.72
CA THR A 209 -0.71 -5.16 4.31
C THR A 209 -1.06 -4.63 2.92
N THR A 210 -0.87 -3.32 2.70
CA THR A 210 -1.14 -2.69 1.40
C THR A 210 -0.27 -3.29 0.29
N ILE A 211 1.03 -3.46 0.56
CA ILE A 211 1.98 -4.00 -0.43
C ILE A 211 1.62 -5.44 -0.79
N ARG A 212 1.38 -6.29 0.20
CA ARG A 212 1.04 -7.71 0.00
C ARG A 212 -0.33 -7.89 -0.64
N THR A 213 -1.29 -7.05 -0.30
CA THR A 213 -2.60 -7.03 -0.97
C THR A 213 -2.43 -6.66 -2.45
N TYR A 214 -1.63 -5.65 -2.74
CA TYR A 214 -1.34 -5.25 -4.12
C TYR A 214 -0.62 -6.35 -4.90
N GLU A 215 0.36 -7.03 -4.30
CA GLU A 215 1.07 -8.17 -4.91
C GLU A 215 0.11 -9.34 -5.21
N LYS A 216 -0.74 -9.72 -4.24
CA LYS A 216 -1.76 -10.76 -4.42
C LYS A 216 -2.72 -10.42 -5.55
N LEU A 217 -3.23 -9.19 -5.59
CA LEU A 217 -4.12 -8.73 -6.65
C LEU A 217 -3.44 -8.74 -8.02
N ASN A 218 -2.17 -8.36 -8.10
CA ASN A 218 -1.41 -8.37 -9.35
C ASN A 218 -1.12 -9.78 -9.84
N LEU A 219 -0.73 -10.69 -8.95
CA LEU A 219 -0.55 -12.12 -9.29
C LEU A 219 -1.85 -12.76 -9.76
N ALA A 220 -2.96 -12.50 -9.08
CA ALA A 220 -4.28 -12.96 -9.50
C ALA A 220 -4.68 -12.38 -10.86
N PHE A 221 -4.39 -11.10 -11.11
CA PHE A 221 -4.62 -10.45 -12.39
C PHE A 221 -3.85 -11.13 -13.53
N VAL A 222 -2.54 -11.35 -13.39
CA VAL A 222 -1.71 -12.02 -14.40
C VAL A 222 -2.16 -13.46 -14.64
N SER A 223 -2.49 -14.20 -13.59
CA SER A 223 -3.00 -15.57 -13.69
C SER A 223 -4.33 -15.62 -14.46
N ASN A 224 -5.29 -14.78 -14.08
CA ASN A 224 -6.60 -14.71 -14.71
C ASN A 224 -6.51 -14.24 -16.17
N ALA A 225 -5.66 -13.24 -16.46
CA ALA A 225 -5.40 -12.78 -17.83
C ALA A 225 -4.87 -13.92 -18.69
N SER A 226 -3.91 -14.69 -18.18
CA SER A 226 -3.35 -15.84 -18.88
C SER A 226 -4.42 -16.92 -19.18
N HIS A 227 -5.33 -17.15 -18.26
CA HIS A 227 -6.43 -18.10 -18.45
C HIS A 227 -7.45 -17.58 -19.49
N GLU A 228 -7.86 -16.32 -19.41
CA GLU A 228 -8.84 -15.74 -20.34
C GLU A 228 -8.28 -15.58 -21.76
N LEU A 229 -6.97 -15.38 -21.93
CA LEU A 229 -6.30 -15.37 -23.23
C LEU A 229 -6.11 -16.79 -23.79
N ARG A 230 -5.82 -17.78 -22.96
CA ARG A 230 -5.58 -19.16 -23.41
C ARG A 230 -6.83 -19.80 -24.04
N THR A 231 -8.00 -19.53 -23.50
CA THR A 231 -9.26 -20.11 -23.95
C THR A 231 -9.58 -19.79 -25.41
N PRO A 232 -9.66 -18.52 -25.86
CA PRO A 232 -9.91 -18.19 -27.26
C PRO A 232 -8.80 -18.70 -28.18
N VAL A 233 -7.52 -18.62 -27.77
CA VAL A 233 -6.39 -19.13 -28.55
C VAL A 233 -6.52 -20.65 -28.80
N THR A 234 -6.90 -21.41 -27.76
CA THR A 234 -7.10 -22.86 -27.89
C THR A 234 -8.29 -23.16 -28.81
N SER A 235 -9.38 -22.39 -28.71
CA SER A 235 -10.56 -22.54 -29.58
C SER A 235 -10.19 -22.25 -31.04
N ILE A 236 -9.55 -21.11 -31.31
CA ILE A 236 -9.08 -20.73 -32.66
C ILE A 236 -8.18 -21.83 -33.24
N LYS A 237 -7.18 -22.29 -32.46
CA LYS A 237 -6.29 -23.36 -32.90
C LYS A 237 -7.04 -24.66 -33.22
N GLY A 238 -7.94 -25.08 -32.32
CA GLY A 238 -8.71 -26.32 -32.52
C GLY A 238 -9.59 -26.28 -33.78
N PHE A 239 -10.35 -25.19 -34.00
CA PHE A 239 -11.17 -25.07 -35.20
C PHE A 239 -10.33 -24.93 -36.47
N ALA A 240 -9.21 -24.22 -36.42
CA ALA A 240 -8.28 -24.12 -37.55
C ALA A 240 -7.66 -25.49 -37.92
N GLU A 241 -7.32 -26.32 -36.91
CA GLU A 241 -6.83 -27.70 -37.14
C GLU A 241 -7.94 -28.57 -37.73
N THR A 242 -9.19 -28.44 -37.25
CA THR A 242 -10.33 -29.16 -37.80
C THR A 242 -10.56 -28.79 -39.26
N ILE A 243 -10.60 -27.49 -39.62
CA ILE A 243 -10.78 -27.04 -41.00
C ILE A 243 -9.69 -27.61 -41.93
N LYS A 244 -8.44 -27.74 -41.48
CA LYS A 244 -7.37 -28.35 -42.28
C LYS A 244 -7.60 -29.81 -42.62
N GLY A 245 -8.38 -30.54 -41.81
CA GLY A 245 -8.71 -31.95 -42.03
C GLY A 245 -10.03 -32.18 -42.77
N MET A 246 -10.79 -31.12 -43.09
CA MET A 246 -12.12 -31.26 -43.72
C MET A 246 -12.02 -31.52 -45.23
N SER A 247 -12.99 -32.29 -45.71
CA SER A 247 -13.18 -32.56 -47.16
C SER A 247 -13.91 -31.40 -47.86
N ALA A 248 -13.86 -31.38 -49.19
CA ALA A 248 -14.54 -30.34 -49.98
C ALA A 248 -16.10 -30.41 -49.88
N GLU A 249 -16.65 -31.49 -49.39
CA GLU A 249 -18.10 -31.69 -49.22
C GLU A 249 -18.68 -31.06 -47.95
N GLU A 250 -17.80 -30.59 -47.04
CA GLU A 250 -18.15 -30.00 -45.72
C GLU A 250 -18.07 -28.46 -45.70
N GLU A 251 -18.30 -27.79 -46.83
CA GLU A 251 -18.09 -26.35 -46.99
C GLU A 251 -18.96 -25.49 -46.05
N ALA A 252 -20.22 -25.91 -45.80
CA ALA A 252 -21.10 -25.20 -44.85
C ALA A 252 -20.59 -25.25 -43.40
N LEU A 253 -20.04 -26.37 -42.95
CA LEU A 253 -19.41 -26.52 -41.63
C LEU A 253 -18.10 -25.71 -41.52
N LYS A 254 -17.39 -25.59 -42.64
CA LYS A 254 -16.17 -24.78 -42.70
C LYS A 254 -16.44 -23.28 -42.45
N ASP A 255 -17.53 -22.77 -43.04
CA ASP A 255 -17.96 -21.38 -42.82
C ASP A 255 -18.36 -21.15 -41.34
N ASP A 256 -19.08 -22.08 -40.73
CA ASP A 256 -19.44 -22.02 -39.31
C ASP A 256 -18.17 -21.97 -38.41
N PHE A 257 -17.17 -22.80 -38.74
CA PHE A 257 -15.92 -22.81 -37.97
C PHE A 257 -15.07 -21.53 -38.18
N LEU A 258 -15.06 -20.98 -39.40
CA LEU A 258 -14.45 -19.70 -39.68
C LEU A 258 -15.13 -18.55 -38.90
N ASP A 259 -16.46 -18.58 -38.81
CA ASP A 259 -17.24 -17.65 -38.01
C ASP A 259 -16.90 -17.76 -36.50
N ILE A 260 -16.68 -18.95 -36.00
CA ILE A 260 -16.25 -19.14 -34.62
C ILE A 260 -14.83 -18.58 -34.39
N ILE A 261 -13.90 -18.88 -35.31
CA ILE A 261 -12.53 -18.36 -35.26
C ILE A 261 -12.55 -16.83 -35.26
N TYR A 262 -13.37 -16.22 -36.14
CA TYR A 262 -13.50 -14.77 -36.23
C TYR A 262 -14.05 -14.16 -34.93
N LYS A 263 -15.10 -14.74 -34.35
CA LYS A 263 -15.68 -14.32 -33.07
C LYS A 263 -14.69 -14.42 -31.90
N GLU A 264 -13.93 -15.51 -31.84
CA GLU A 264 -12.92 -15.68 -30.80
C GLU A 264 -11.72 -14.76 -30.99
N SER A 265 -11.34 -14.38 -32.23
CA SER A 265 -10.30 -13.39 -32.49
C SER A 265 -10.72 -11.98 -32.05
N LEU A 266 -11.95 -11.56 -32.33
CA LEU A 266 -12.52 -10.30 -31.81
C LEU A 266 -12.59 -10.28 -30.29
N ARG A 267 -12.94 -11.42 -29.69
CA ARG A 267 -12.94 -11.55 -28.23
C ARG A 267 -11.54 -11.40 -27.65
N LEU A 268 -10.52 -11.98 -28.31
CA LEU A 268 -9.13 -11.86 -27.90
C LEU A 268 -8.66 -10.39 -27.98
N GLU A 269 -8.99 -9.70 -29.08
CA GLU A 269 -8.71 -8.29 -29.26
C GLU A 269 -9.28 -7.44 -28.11
N HIS A 270 -10.55 -7.61 -27.77
CA HIS A 270 -11.19 -6.91 -26.65
C HIS A 270 -10.54 -7.24 -25.29
N ILE A 271 -10.09 -8.48 -25.06
CA ILE A 271 -9.39 -8.81 -23.82
C ILE A 271 -8.07 -8.05 -23.75
N VAL A 272 -7.29 -8.01 -24.85
CA VAL A 272 -6.01 -7.31 -24.91
C VAL A 272 -6.21 -5.80 -24.72
N GLU A 273 -7.17 -5.18 -25.38
CA GLU A 273 -7.50 -3.77 -25.22
C GLU A 273 -7.88 -3.43 -23.76
N HIS A 274 -8.71 -4.25 -23.13
CA HIS A 274 -9.09 -4.07 -21.74
C HIS A 274 -7.90 -4.20 -20.79
N LEU A 275 -7.00 -5.15 -21.04
CA LEU A 275 -5.78 -5.33 -20.25
C LEU A 275 -4.84 -4.13 -20.40
N LEU A 276 -4.68 -3.63 -21.62
CA LEU A 276 -3.87 -2.44 -21.89
C LEU A 276 -4.47 -1.18 -21.23
N THR A 277 -5.79 -1.03 -21.28
CA THR A 277 -6.48 0.07 -20.60
C THR A 277 -6.23 0.03 -19.09
N LEU A 278 -6.43 -1.13 -18.44
CA LEU A 278 -6.20 -1.27 -17.00
C LEU A 278 -4.72 -1.09 -16.61
N SER A 279 -3.79 -1.49 -17.48
CA SER A 279 -2.35 -1.34 -17.22
C SER A 279 -1.87 0.10 -17.36
N LYS A 280 -2.46 0.87 -18.28
CA LYS A 280 -2.03 2.24 -18.60
C LYS A 280 -2.86 3.32 -17.90
N ALA A 281 -4.02 2.98 -17.34
CA ALA A 281 -4.98 3.96 -16.81
C ALA A 281 -4.34 4.99 -15.87
N GLN A 282 -3.45 4.57 -14.97
CA GLN A 282 -2.78 5.46 -14.01
C GLN A 282 -1.66 6.34 -14.61
N GLN A 283 -1.25 6.07 -15.84
CA GLN A 283 -0.14 6.76 -16.53
C GLN A 283 -0.61 7.60 -17.74
N MET A 284 -1.90 7.51 -18.09
CA MET A 284 -2.43 8.25 -19.24
C MET A 284 -2.60 9.73 -18.90
N PRO A 285 -2.10 10.66 -19.73
CA PRO A 285 -2.44 12.06 -19.61
C PRO A 285 -3.92 12.24 -19.95
N ILE A 286 -4.68 12.89 -19.06
CA ILE A 286 -6.10 13.16 -19.25
C ILE A 286 -6.25 14.36 -20.19
N GLN A 287 -7.01 14.21 -21.25
CA GLN A 287 -7.31 15.30 -22.19
C GLN A 287 -8.65 15.97 -21.82
N TRP A 288 -8.58 16.95 -20.96
CA TRP A 288 -9.75 17.68 -20.50
C TRP A 288 -10.37 18.52 -21.63
N THR A 289 -11.62 18.23 -21.96
CA THR A 289 -12.41 18.96 -22.96
C THR A 289 -13.80 19.24 -22.42
N THR A 290 -14.43 20.33 -22.87
CA THR A 290 -15.82 20.61 -22.56
C THR A 290 -16.73 19.86 -23.49
N LEU A 291 -17.59 18.99 -22.98
CA LEU A 291 -18.48 18.12 -23.70
C LEU A 291 -19.94 18.56 -23.51
N SER A 292 -20.73 18.61 -24.56
CA SER A 292 -22.20 18.62 -24.52
C SER A 292 -22.65 17.17 -24.20
N LEU A 293 -23.17 16.91 -23.00
CA LEU A 293 -23.53 15.54 -22.63
C LEU A 293 -24.69 14.99 -23.47
N ALA A 294 -25.61 15.83 -23.89
CA ALA A 294 -26.74 15.41 -24.74
C ALA A 294 -26.24 14.86 -26.08
N GLU A 295 -25.43 15.63 -26.80
CA GLU A 295 -24.84 15.20 -28.08
C GLU A 295 -23.94 13.97 -27.87
N PHE A 296 -23.09 14.00 -26.85
CA PHE A 296 -22.16 12.92 -26.58
C PHE A 296 -22.86 11.58 -26.32
N VAL A 297 -23.91 11.57 -25.47
CA VAL A 297 -24.68 10.35 -25.18
C VAL A 297 -25.49 9.92 -26.39
N GLN A 298 -26.00 10.86 -27.20
CA GLN A 298 -26.74 10.56 -28.43
C GLN A 298 -25.84 9.82 -29.42
N ASP A 299 -24.63 10.31 -29.67
CA ASP A 299 -23.67 9.69 -30.62
C ASP A 299 -23.30 8.27 -30.16
N LEU A 300 -23.01 8.10 -28.85
CA LEU A 300 -22.72 6.78 -28.28
C LEU A 300 -23.88 5.80 -28.45
N THR A 301 -25.08 6.22 -28.13
CA THR A 301 -26.27 5.36 -28.24
C THR A 301 -26.65 5.02 -29.65
N GLN A 302 -26.33 5.92 -30.62
CA GLN A 302 -26.52 5.66 -32.02
C GLN A 302 -25.65 4.49 -32.51
N SER A 303 -24.42 4.40 -32.04
CA SER A 303 -23.51 3.28 -32.37
C SER A 303 -24.01 1.91 -31.89
N LEU A 304 -24.84 1.89 -30.85
CA LEU A 304 -25.40 0.67 -30.24
C LEU A 304 -26.77 0.25 -30.81
N GLN A 305 -27.37 1.06 -31.72
CA GLN A 305 -28.69 0.78 -32.31
C GLN A 305 -28.82 -0.61 -32.92
N PRO A 306 -27.82 -1.16 -33.67
CA PRO A 306 -27.94 -2.51 -34.23
C PRO A 306 -28.11 -3.58 -33.16
N GLN A 307 -27.41 -3.42 -32.01
CA GLN A 307 -27.48 -4.39 -30.91
C GLN A 307 -28.80 -4.28 -30.15
N LEU A 308 -29.31 -3.06 -29.95
CA LEU A 308 -30.60 -2.81 -29.33
C LEU A 308 -31.75 -3.40 -30.17
N LYS A 309 -31.73 -3.16 -31.49
CA LYS A 309 -32.73 -3.72 -32.43
C LYS A 309 -32.71 -5.25 -32.45
N LYS A 310 -31.52 -5.87 -32.44
CA LYS A 310 -31.37 -7.34 -32.43
C LYS A 310 -32.09 -8.02 -31.25
N LYS A 311 -32.16 -7.33 -30.09
CA LYS A 311 -32.80 -7.80 -28.86
C LYS A 311 -34.16 -7.13 -28.60
N ASP A 312 -34.65 -6.28 -29.51
CA ASP A 312 -35.90 -5.51 -29.32
C ASP A 312 -35.91 -4.72 -28.02
N LEU A 313 -34.76 -4.08 -27.65
CA LEU A 313 -34.64 -3.32 -26.41
C LEU A 313 -35.09 -1.89 -26.61
N GLN A 314 -35.83 -1.35 -25.62
CA GLN A 314 -36.23 0.04 -25.58
C GLN A 314 -35.15 0.87 -24.87
N LEU A 315 -34.50 1.77 -25.61
CA LEU A 315 -33.56 2.73 -25.01
C LEU A 315 -34.23 4.07 -24.81
N LYS A 316 -34.17 4.60 -23.58
CA LYS A 316 -34.63 5.93 -23.22
C LYS A 316 -33.43 6.77 -22.79
N VAL A 317 -33.23 7.92 -23.39
CA VAL A 317 -32.17 8.89 -23.03
C VAL A 317 -32.82 10.12 -22.40
N GLN A 318 -32.40 10.46 -21.18
CA GLN A 318 -32.87 11.62 -20.42
C GLN A 318 -31.67 12.48 -20.01
N VAL A 319 -31.15 13.20 -20.98
CA VAL A 319 -30.03 14.13 -20.82
C VAL A 319 -30.53 15.51 -21.22
N PRO A 320 -30.57 16.48 -20.30
CA PRO A 320 -30.94 17.87 -20.66
C PRO A 320 -29.88 18.50 -21.60
N ASP A 321 -30.33 19.29 -22.58
CA ASP A 321 -29.48 19.89 -23.61
C ASP A 321 -28.46 20.90 -23.06
N ASP A 322 -28.74 21.49 -21.88
CA ASP A 322 -27.93 22.51 -21.22
C ASP A 322 -26.82 21.94 -20.33
N VAL A 323 -26.67 20.62 -20.26
CA VAL A 323 -25.68 19.99 -19.40
C VAL A 323 -24.34 19.81 -20.13
N THR A 324 -23.36 20.59 -19.69
CA THR A 324 -21.97 20.46 -20.13
C THR A 324 -21.11 19.84 -19.03
N LEU A 325 -20.13 19.05 -19.41
CA LEU A 325 -19.14 18.40 -18.53
C LEU A 325 -17.74 18.63 -19.04
N VAL A 326 -16.82 19.01 -18.17
CA VAL A 326 -15.38 18.99 -18.46
C VAL A 326 -14.85 17.61 -18.13
N SER A 327 -14.47 16.87 -19.17
CA SER A 327 -13.99 15.48 -19.02
C SER A 327 -13.12 15.08 -20.22
N ASP A 328 -12.51 13.91 -20.14
CA ASP A 328 -11.89 13.28 -21.29
C ASP A 328 -12.94 12.47 -22.06
N SER A 329 -13.15 12.84 -23.33
CA SER A 329 -14.18 12.23 -24.18
C SER A 329 -13.94 10.74 -24.44
N GLN A 330 -12.69 10.31 -24.57
CA GLN A 330 -12.34 8.91 -24.83
C GLN A 330 -12.58 8.04 -23.59
N LEU A 331 -12.12 8.52 -22.43
CA LEU A 331 -12.31 7.81 -21.17
C LEU A 331 -13.80 7.72 -20.81
N LEU A 332 -14.53 8.81 -20.94
CA LEU A 332 -15.98 8.83 -20.68
C LEU A 332 -16.75 7.93 -21.65
N SER A 333 -16.37 7.93 -22.94
CA SER A 333 -16.93 7.02 -23.94
C SER A 333 -16.72 5.56 -23.54
N GLN A 334 -15.52 5.20 -23.12
CA GLN A 334 -15.19 3.84 -22.72
C GLN A 334 -15.97 3.41 -21.46
N ILE A 335 -16.16 4.31 -20.49
CA ILE A 335 -16.99 4.06 -19.32
C ILE A 335 -18.44 3.75 -19.73
N LEU A 336 -19.06 4.67 -20.51
CA LEU A 336 -20.47 4.54 -20.89
C LEU A 336 -20.71 3.35 -21.82
N LEU A 337 -19.81 3.06 -22.75
CA LEU A 337 -19.89 1.87 -23.61
C LEU A 337 -19.83 0.57 -22.82
N ASN A 338 -18.97 0.49 -21.79
CA ASN A 338 -18.93 -0.67 -20.90
C ASN A 338 -20.25 -0.86 -20.12
N LEU A 339 -20.85 0.22 -19.61
CA LEU A 339 -22.11 0.15 -18.89
C LEU A 339 -23.27 -0.19 -19.82
N LEU A 340 -23.38 0.44 -20.98
CA LEU A 340 -24.43 0.20 -21.96
C LEU A 340 -24.34 -1.19 -22.57
N SER A 341 -23.14 -1.67 -22.90
CA SER A 341 -22.95 -3.04 -23.39
C SER A 341 -23.33 -4.10 -22.34
N ASN A 342 -23.05 -3.84 -21.06
CA ASN A 342 -23.52 -4.70 -19.97
C ASN A 342 -25.06 -4.65 -19.86
N ALA A 343 -25.69 -3.48 -19.90
CA ALA A 343 -27.13 -3.34 -19.87
C ALA A 343 -27.79 -4.12 -21.04
N ILE A 344 -27.28 -3.96 -22.28
CA ILE A 344 -27.75 -4.70 -23.45
C ILE A 344 -27.57 -6.22 -23.27
N ARG A 345 -26.44 -6.63 -22.71
CA ARG A 345 -26.12 -8.04 -22.53
C ARG A 345 -27.06 -8.73 -21.55
N TYR A 346 -27.32 -8.12 -20.40
CA TYR A 346 -28.02 -8.72 -19.27
C TYR A 346 -29.54 -8.42 -19.25
N THR A 347 -30.02 -7.54 -20.10
CA THR A 347 -31.45 -7.32 -20.30
C THR A 347 -32.00 -8.35 -21.27
N GLU A 348 -33.15 -8.92 -20.92
CA GLU A 348 -33.87 -9.85 -21.78
C GLU A 348 -34.53 -9.12 -22.96
N GLN A 349 -34.97 -9.91 -23.98
CA GLN A 349 -35.64 -9.35 -25.13
C GLN A 349 -36.89 -8.57 -24.75
N GLY A 350 -37.12 -7.42 -25.36
CA GLY A 350 -38.24 -6.51 -25.04
C GLY A 350 -38.06 -5.67 -23.79
N GLY A 351 -36.91 -5.80 -23.10
CA GLY A 351 -36.62 -5.02 -21.88
C GLY A 351 -36.27 -3.55 -22.16
N LYS A 352 -36.01 -2.80 -21.09
CA LYS A 352 -35.76 -1.36 -21.13
C LYS A 352 -34.39 -1.02 -20.58
N ILE A 353 -33.75 -0.03 -21.22
CA ILE A 353 -32.51 0.57 -20.79
C ILE A 353 -32.74 2.09 -20.73
N GLU A 354 -32.34 2.73 -19.66
CA GLU A 354 -32.47 4.17 -19.47
C GLU A 354 -31.12 4.80 -19.14
N VAL A 355 -30.73 5.85 -19.88
CA VAL A 355 -29.60 6.71 -19.56
C VAL A 355 -30.14 8.02 -19.02
N LYS A 356 -29.74 8.38 -17.81
CA LYS A 356 -30.18 9.63 -17.18
C LYS A 356 -29.00 10.42 -16.65
N THR A 357 -29.03 11.75 -16.82
CA THR A 357 -28.07 12.65 -16.19
C THR A 357 -28.75 13.54 -15.17
N GLN A 358 -28.05 13.83 -14.10
CA GLN A 358 -28.52 14.74 -13.04
C GLN A 358 -27.37 15.64 -12.59
N LYS A 359 -27.55 16.94 -12.72
CA LYS A 359 -26.62 17.92 -12.16
C LYS A 359 -26.83 17.99 -10.65
N VAL A 360 -25.72 17.91 -9.90
CA VAL A 360 -25.67 18.07 -8.44
C VAL A 360 -24.67 19.18 -8.09
N ASN A 361 -24.70 19.67 -6.85
CA ASN A 361 -23.89 20.84 -6.47
C ASN A 361 -22.38 20.65 -6.76
N GLU A 362 -21.88 19.44 -6.59
CA GLU A 362 -20.44 19.13 -6.68
C GLU A 362 -20.03 18.51 -8.03
N GLY A 363 -20.99 18.25 -8.94
CA GLY A 363 -20.67 17.57 -10.21
C GLY A 363 -21.89 17.09 -10.96
N ILE A 364 -21.69 16.05 -11.75
CA ILE A 364 -22.73 15.42 -12.56
C ILE A 364 -22.82 13.94 -12.24
N LYS A 365 -24.04 13.45 -12.09
CA LYS A 365 -24.36 12.01 -12.02
C LYS A 365 -24.88 11.54 -13.36
N ILE A 366 -24.28 10.47 -13.89
CA ILE A 366 -24.73 9.78 -15.09
C ILE A 366 -25.13 8.37 -14.69
N SER A 367 -26.39 8.01 -14.89
CA SER A 367 -26.93 6.71 -14.49
C SER A 367 -27.34 5.92 -15.72
N VAL A 368 -26.97 4.65 -15.77
CA VAL A 368 -27.41 3.66 -16.76
C VAL A 368 -28.20 2.61 -16.03
N SER A 369 -29.51 2.54 -16.30
CA SER A 369 -30.43 1.61 -15.65
C SER A 369 -30.91 0.57 -16.67
N ASP A 370 -31.07 -0.66 -16.25
CA ASP A 370 -31.60 -1.77 -17.03
C ASP A 370 -32.70 -2.52 -16.28
N THR A 371 -33.57 -3.21 -17.02
CA THR A 371 -34.58 -4.13 -16.48
C THR A 371 -34.17 -5.60 -16.61
N GLY A 372 -32.91 -5.87 -16.49
CA GLY A 372 -32.33 -7.22 -16.66
C GLY A 372 -32.42 -8.08 -15.43
N ILE A 373 -31.55 -9.08 -15.36
CA ILE A 373 -31.53 -10.12 -14.33
C ILE A 373 -31.26 -9.59 -12.91
N GLY A 374 -30.66 -8.38 -12.78
CA GLY A 374 -30.23 -7.82 -11.51
C GLY A 374 -29.03 -8.56 -10.88
N ILE A 375 -28.58 -8.03 -9.75
CA ILE A 375 -27.38 -8.48 -9.02
C ILE A 375 -27.74 -8.64 -7.54
N SER A 376 -27.33 -9.75 -6.93
CA SER A 376 -27.56 -9.98 -5.51
C SER A 376 -26.72 -9.02 -4.65
N GLN A 377 -27.20 -8.68 -3.45
CA GLN A 377 -26.53 -7.77 -2.53
C GLN A 377 -25.09 -8.22 -2.22
N LEU A 378 -24.88 -9.52 -2.04
CA LEU A 378 -23.56 -10.09 -1.72
C LEU A 378 -22.52 -9.95 -2.85
N GLU A 379 -22.99 -9.71 -4.07
CA GLU A 379 -22.15 -9.62 -5.24
C GLU A 379 -21.87 -8.17 -5.67
N GLN A 380 -22.69 -7.20 -5.21
CA GLN A 380 -22.60 -5.81 -5.65
C GLN A 380 -21.25 -5.16 -5.35
N ASP A 381 -20.59 -5.52 -4.26
CA ASP A 381 -19.26 -5.01 -3.93
C ASP A 381 -18.18 -5.64 -4.80
N ARG A 382 -18.39 -6.87 -5.25
CA ARG A 382 -17.40 -7.69 -5.96
C ARG A 382 -17.43 -7.54 -7.48
N ILE A 383 -18.55 -7.09 -8.05
CA ILE A 383 -18.67 -6.95 -9.53
C ILE A 383 -17.66 -6.00 -10.15
N PHE A 384 -17.03 -5.13 -9.37
CA PHE A 384 -15.96 -4.22 -9.80
C PHE A 384 -14.55 -4.83 -9.67
N GLU A 385 -14.44 -6.06 -9.10
CA GLU A 385 -13.16 -6.78 -9.07
C GLU A 385 -12.78 -7.25 -10.48
N ARG A 386 -11.49 -7.24 -10.78
CA ARG A 386 -10.97 -7.67 -12.08
C ARG A 386 -11.27 -9.17 -12.30
N PHE A 387 -11.84 -9.53 -13.47
CA PHE A 387 -12.24 -10.89 -13.85
C PHE A 387 -13.38 -11.50 -13.03
N TYR A 388 -14.01 -10.72 -12.17
CA TYR A 388 -15.14 -11.21 -11.40
C TYR A 388 -16.38 -11.42 -12.28
N ARG A 389 -17.11 -12.48 -12.03
CA ARG A 389 -18.34 -12.85 -12.77
C ARG A 389 -19.27 -13.61 -11.84
N VAL A 390 -20.52 -13.17 -11.74
CA VAL A 390 -21.57 -13.75 -10.88
C VAL A 390 -21.83 -15.23 -11.20
N ASN A 391 -21.79 -15.64 -12.49
CA ASN A 391 -22.03 -17.01 -12.92
C ASN A 391 -21.02 -17.44 -14.00
N LYS A 392 -19.95 -18.14 -13.62
CA LYS A 392 -18.89 -18.60 -14.55
C LYS A 392 -19.39 -19.53 -15.67
N GLY A 393 -20.46 -20.31 -15.43
CA GLY A 393 -21.01 -21.28 -16.42
C GLY A 393 -21.84 -20.62 -17.51
N ARG A 394 -22.82 -19.79 -17.15
CA ARG A 394 -23.76 -19.13 -18.09
C ARG A 394 -23.07 -17.98 -18.88
N SER A 395 -22.08 -17.37 -18.29
CA SER A 395 -21.40 -16.21 -18.85
C SER A 395 -20.31 -16.56 -19.88
N ARG A 396 -19.91 -17.82 -20.02
CA ARG A 396 -19.08 -18.27 -21.18
C ARG A 396 -19.85 -18.16 -22.49
N GLN A 397 -21.14 -18.45 -22.48
CA GLN A 397 -22.00 -18.30 -23.64
C GLN A 397 -22.28 -16.84 -24.03
N THR A 398 -22.23 -15.92 -23.08
CA THR A 398 -22.49 -14.50 -23.32
C THR A 398 -21.22 -13.66 -23.60
N GLY A 399 -20.02 -14.24 -23.56
CA GLY A 399 -18.77 -13.61 -24.02
C GLY A 399 -18.19 -12.49 -23.13
N GLY A 400 -18.58 -12.38 -21.86
CA GLY A 400 -18.04 -11.37 -20.95
C GLY A 400 -16.63 -11.71 -20.42
N THR A 401 -15.73 -10.74 -20.40
CA THR A 401 -14.34 -10.88 -19.90
C THR A 401 -14.22 -10.70 -18.39
N GLY A 402 -15.22 -10.07 -17.73
CA GLY A 402 -15.15 -9.69 -16.33
C GLY A 402 -14.21 -8.48 -16.07
N LEU A 403 -13.81 -7.76 -17.12
CA LEU A 403 -12.93 -6.59 -17.01
C LEU A 403 -13.70 -5.26 -17.17
N GLY A 404 -14.87 -5.27 -17.83
CA GLY A 404 -15.57 -4.04 -18.19
C GLY A 404 -15.95 -3.16 -16.98
N LEU A 405 -16.49 -3.75 -15.89
CA LEU A 405 -16.84 -2.97 -14.68
C LEU A 405 -15.60 -2.55 -13.89
N ALA A 406 -14.53 -3.34 -13.91
CA ALA A 406 -13.25 -2.93 -13.34
C ALA A 406 -12.67 -1.71 -14.09
N ILE A 407 -12.78 -1.67 -15.42
CA ILE A 407 -12.40 -0.52 -16.23
C ILE A 407 -13.28 0.69 -15.87
N VAL A 408 -14.59 0.52 -15.76
CA VAL A 408 -15.49 1.61 -15.34
C VAL A 408 -15.04 2.21 -14.02
N LYS A 409 -14.72 1.39 -13.02
CA LYS A 409 -14.24 1.85 -11.72
C LYS A 409 -12.92 2.63 -11.84
N GLU A 410 -11.92 2.05 -12.50
CA GLU A 410 -10.58 2.64 -12.64
C GLU A 410 -10.64 3.97 -13.41
N LEU A 411 -11.36 4.02 -14.55
CA LEU A 411 -11.48 5.23 -15.34
C LEU A 411 -12.32 6.32 -14.65
N SER A 412 -13.37 5.91 -13.89
CA SER A 412 -14.13 6.88 -13.10
C SER A 412 -13.28 7.51 -12.02
N GLN A 413 -12.43 6.73 -11.35
CA GLN A 413 -11.47 7.24 -10.34
C GLN A 413 -10.40 8.13 -10.98
N LEU A 414 -9.89 7.76 -12.16
CA LEU A 414 -8.94 8.59 -12.91
C LEU A 414 -9.52 9.97 -13.24
N LEU A 415 -10.81 10.04 -13.59
CA LEU A 415 -11.53 11.30 -13.81
C LEU A 415 -11.90 12.04 -12.51
N GLY A 416 -11.42 11.58 -11.35
CA GLY A 416 -11.70 12.17 -10.03
C GLY A 416 -13.10 11.85 -9.49
N GLY A 417 -13.81 10.91 -10.13
CA GLY A 417 -15.17 10.51 -9.77
C GLY A 417 -15.25 9.14 -9.10
N GLN A 418 -16.46 8.61 -9.02
CA GLN A 418 -16.74 7.29 -8.47
C GLN A 418 -17.91 6.63 -9.19
N VAL A 419 -17.96 5.30 -9.15
CA VAL A 419 -19.08 4.50 -9.64
C VAL A 419 -19.76 3.78 -8.49
N THR A 420 -21.09 3.72 -8.52
CA THR A 420 -21.92 3.00 -7.57
C THR A 420 -22.94 2.15 -8.33
N VAL A 421 -23.44 1.11 -7.66
CA VAL A 421 -24.52 0.25 -8.19
C VAL A 421 -25.65 0.15 -7.20
N THR A 422 -26.86 0.14 -7.73
CA THR A 422 -28.08 -0.22 -6.98
C THR A 422 -28.80 -1.28 -7.82
N SER A 423 -29.01 -2.47 -7.28
CA SER A 423 -29.58 -3.57 -8.03
C SER A 423 -30.43 -4.46 -7.13
N GLN A 424 -31.42 -5.09 -7.73
CA GLN A 424 -32.23 -6.13 -7.11
C GLN A 424 -32.39 -7.29 -8.08
N LEU A 425 -32.12 -8.49 -7.60
CA LEU A 425 -32.23 -9.70 -8.41
C LEU A 425 -33.65 -9.82 -9.02
N GLY A 426 -33.75 -10.04 -10.32
CA GLY A 426 -35.00 -10.11 -11.07
C GLY A 426 -35.67 -8.77 -11.40
N ARG A 427 -35.11 -7.63 -11.01
CA ARG A 427 -35.66 -6.29 -11.29
C ARG A 427 -34.74 -5.40 -12.11
N GLY A 428 -33.48 -5.80 -12.29
CA GLY A 428 -32.50 -5.04 -13.03
C GLY A 428 -31.48 -4.31 -12.16
N SER A 429 -30.67 -3.48 -12.80
CA SER A 429 -29.57 -2.76 -12.16
C SER A 429 -29.54 -1.29 -12.59
N CYS A 430 -29.01 -0.44 -11.72
CA CYS A 430 -28.73 0.96 -11.99
C CYS A 430 -27.28 1.22 -11.60
N PHE A 431 -26.42 1.50 -12.58
CA PHE A 431 -25.06 1.93 -12.38
C PHE A 431 -25.00 3.46 -12.47
N THR A 432 -24.48 4.11 -11.45
CA THR A 432 -24.37 5.57 -11.38
C THR A 432 -22.90 5.97 -11.27
N ILE A 433 -22.45 6.80 -12.21
CA ILE A 433 -21.14 7.45 -12.19
C ILE A 433 -21.35 8.87 -11.67
N PHE A 434 -20.56 9.25 -10.69
CA PHE A 434 -20.43 10.63 -10.26
C PHE A 434 -19.11 11.19 -10.80
N LEU A 435 -19.14 12.33 -11.46
CA LEU A 435 -17.97 13.08 -11.93
C LEU A 435 -18.03 14.49 -11.32
N PRO A 436 -16.97 14.92 -10.60
CA PRO A 436 -16.92 16.23 -10.00
C PRO A 436 -16.80 17.34 -11.06
N ASN A 437 -17.27 18.53 -10.72
CA ASN A 437 -17.02 19.70 -11.56
C ASN A 437 -15.52 19.99 -11.58
N GLN A 438 -14.91 19.82 -12.72
CA GLN A 438 -13.52 20.26 -12.94
C GLN A 438 -13.56 21.76 -13.31
N SER A 439 -12.90 22.60 -12.51
CA SER A 439 -12.60 23.97 -12.93
C SER A 439 -11.25 23.94 -13.63
N PHE A 440 -11.18 24.43 -14.88
CA PHE A 440 -9.89 24.80 -15.44
C PHE A 440 -9.33 25.91 -14.53
N ALA A 441 -8.25 25.64 -13.80
CA ALA A 441 -7.38 26.72 -13.37
C ALA A 441 -6.85 27.31 -14.69
N GLN A 442 -7.33 28.50 -15.06
CA GLN A 442 -6.72 29.28 -16.11
C GLN A 442 -5.36 29.73 -15.56
N ASP A 443 -4.31 28.99 -15.93
CA ASP A 443 -2.94 29.50 -15.87
C ASP A 443 -2.68 30.44 -17.05
#